data_8ccf4248b04be65382513f92efb88b52
#
_entry.id   8ccf4248b04be65382513f92efb88b52
#
_cell.length_a   1.000
_cell.length_b   1.000
_cell.length_c   1.000
_cell.angle_alpha   90.00
_cell.angle_beta   90.00
_cell.angle_gamma   90.00
#
_symmetry.space_group_name_H-M   'P 1'
#
loop_
_entity.id
_entity.type
_entity.pdbx_description
1 polymer ?
#
loop_
_entity_poly.entity_id
_entity_poly.type
_entity_poly.pdbx_seq_one_letter_code
_entity_poly.pdbx_strand_id
1 'polypeptide(L)'
;MHAAEYLEAAGFDGVELHGAHGYVLGQFLAPRTNKRTDAYGGSLTNRMRLLVQVAKGIRARTSPSFIVGVKLNSVEFQDGGFTAEEAAEVCRVLQDEVGLDFVELSGGTMEKVGHEWTTDTTIKREAFFLKFAAMIVPQLGKTAQERRTKVFITGGLRTASAMAMAMETVDAVGIARPAAQEPWIARDLLSGKVQGVVKPV
;
A
#
# COMPACT_ATOMS: atom_id res chain seq x y z
N MET A 1 -1.28 7.79 16.93
CA MET A 1 -1.53 6.85 18.03
C MET A 1 -2.88 7.11 18.69
N HIS A 2 -3.13 8.31 19.27
CA HIS A 2 -4.42 8.63 19.87
C HIS A 2 -5.64 8.35 18.98
N ALA A 3 -5.57 8.66 17.68
CA ALA A 3 -6.66 8.36 16.75
C ALA A 3 -6.96 6.86 16.65
N ALA A 4 -5.96 5.99 16.73
CA ALA A 4 -6.16 4.54 16.69
C ALA A 4 -6.86 4.04 17.95
N GLU A 5 -6.46 4.52 19.14
CA GLU A 5 -7.11 4.19 20.42
C GLU A 5 -8.58 4.66 20.42
N TYR A 6 -8.83 5.87 19.90
CA TYR A 6 -10.17 6.40 19.80
C TYR A 6 -11.07 5.60 18.84
N LEU A 7 -10.51 5.22 17.67
CA LEU A 7 -11.26 4.45 16.67
C LEU A 7 -11.55 3.03 17.16
N GLU A 8 -10.61 2.38 17.85
CA GLU A 8 -10.87 1.09 18.49
C GLU A 8 -11.99 1.19 19.53
N ALA A 9 -11.92 2.20 20.42
CA ALA A 9 -12.98 2.44 21.41
C ALA A 9 -14.35 2.77 20.77
N ALA A 10 -14.35 3.34 19.56
CA ALA A 10 -15.56 3.60 18.78
C ALA A 10 -16.07 2.38 17.99
N GLY A 11 -15.39 1.21 18.08
CA GLY A 11 -15.82 -0.03 17.45
C GLY A 11 -15.34 -0.25 16.02
N PHE A 12 -14.30 0.48 15.58
CA PHE A 12 -13.64 0.18 14.29
C PHE A 12 -12.74 -1.04 14.45
N ASP A 13 -12.63 -1.84 13.39
CA ASP A 13 -11.82 -3.06 13.37
C ASP A 13 -10.31 -2.79 13.21
N GLY A 14 -9.93 -1.61 12.69
CA GLY A 14 -8.53 -1.29 12.44
C GLY A 14 -8.30 0.09 11.85
N VAL A 15 -7.03 0.37 11.56
CA VAL A 15 -6.57 1.60 10.90
C VAL A 15 -5.53 1.30 9.83
N GLU A 16 -5.48 2.14 8.82
CA GLU A 16 -4.41 2.15 7.83
C GLU A 16 -3.60 3.45 7.92
N LEU A 17 -2.28 3.33 8.13
CA LEU A 17 -1.36 4.46 8.10
C LEU A 17 -1.12 4.89 6.65
N HIS A 18 -1.26 6.18 6.36
CA HIS A 18 -1.03 6.70 5.02
C HIS A 18 0.45 7.05 4.80
N GLY A 19 1.23 6.07 4.34
CA GLY A 19 2.66 6.18 4.02
C GLY A 19 2.96 6.40 2.53
N ALA A 20 2.01 6.93 1.75
CA ALA A 20 2.09 7.02 0.31
C ALA A 20 1.79 8.43 -0.24
N HIS A 21 1.87 8.60 -1.57
CA HIS A 21 1.38 9.71 -2.38
C HIS A 21 1.97 11.09 -2.03
N GLY A 22 3.18 11.14 -1.41
CA GLY A 22 3.83 12.38 -1.03
C GLY A 22 3.23 13.06 0.21
N TYR A 23 2.41 12.37 1.01
CA TYR A 23 1.96 12.86 2.31
C TYR A 23 3.00 12.61 3.41
N VAL A 24 2.76 13.08 4.63
CA VAL A 24 3.76 13.22 5.70
C VAL A 24 4.66 11.99 5.87
N LEU A 25 4.11 10.80 6.04
CA LEU A 25 4.94 9.59 6.21
C LEU A 25 5.71 9.24 4.94
N GLY A 26 5.11 9.42 3.76
CA GLY A 26 5.77 9.26 2.47
C GLY A 26 6.90 10.27 2.28
N GLN A 27 6.73 11.53 2.71
CA GLN A 27 7.77 12.56 2.66
C GLN A 27 8.99 12.21 3.52
N PHE A 28 8.79 11.52 4.66
CA PHE A 28 9.90 11.02 5.46
C PHE A 28 10.65 9.88 4.77
N LEU A 29 9.93 8.99 4.07
CA LEU A 29 10.53 7.86 3.37
C LEU A 29 11.34 8.27 2.15
N ALA A 30 10.85 9.22 1.35
CA ALA A 30 11.45 9.61 0.08
C ALA A 30 12.70 10.49 0.27
N PRO A 31 13.88 10.09 -0.26
CA PRO A 31 15.09 10.90 -0.15
C PRO A 31 15.00 12.23 -0.92
N ARG A 32 14.09 12.32 -1.89
CA ARG A 32 13.81 13.56 -2.62
C ARG A 32 13.27 14.67 -1.71
N THR A 33 12.37 14.35 -0.80
CA THR A 33 11.71 15.29 0.11
C THR A 33 12.39 15.36 1.47
N ASN A 34 12.91 14.22 1.97
CA ASN A 34 13.57 14.16 3.27
C ASN A 34 15.04 14.55 3.17
N LYS A 35 15.33 15.84 3.41
CA LYS A 35 16.69 16.42 3.45
C LYS A 35 17.23 16.58 4.87
N ARG A 36 16.61 15.91 5.86
CA ARG A 36 17.02 15.96 7.27
C ARG A 36 18.39 15.30 7.46
N THR A 37 19.14 15.83 8.40
CA THR A 37 20.48 15.33 8.79
C THR A 37 20.49 14.72 10.21
N ASP A 38 19.34 14.67 10.86
CA ASP A 38 19.14 14.03 12.17
C ASP A 38 18.78 12.55 12.06
N ALA A 39 18.36 11.97 13.18
CA ALA A 39 17.98 10.55 13.27
C ALA A 39 16.78 10.13 12.37
N TYR A 40 16.12 11.06 11.68
CA TYR A 40 14.98 10.81 10.80
C TYR A 40 15.31 11.04 9.32
N GLY A 41 16.57 11.29 8.96
CA GLY A 41 17.00 11.56 7.59
C GLY A 41 18.26 10.78 7.18
N GLY A 42 18.64 10.90 5.91
CA GLY A 42 19.79 10.21 5.33
C GLY A 42 19.49 8.75 4.97
N SER A 43 19.96 7.78 5.75
CA SER A 43 19.78 6.34 5.46
C SER A 43 18.30 5.91 5.45
N LEU A 44 17.97 4.84 4.73
CA LEU A 44 16.62 4.27 4.74
C LEU A 44 16.14 3.96 6.16
N THR A 45 17.00 3.38 6.99
CA THR A 45 16.70 3.09 8.41
C THR A 45 16.25 4.33 9.18
N ASN A 46 16.89 5.48 8.93
CA ASN A 46 16.48 6.73 9.56
C ASN A 46 15.18 7.27 8.95
N ARG A 47 15.03 7.23 7.62
CA ARG A 47 13.84 7.74 6.93
C ARG A 47 12.57 6.97 7.29
N MET A 48 12.65 5.65 7.49
CA MET A 48 11.49 4.82 7.91
C MET A 48 11.22 4.88 9.42
N ARG A 49 12.11 5.43 10.21
CA ARG A 49 12.02 5.48 11.70
C ARG A 49 10.68 6.02 12.19
N LEU A 50 10.19 7.13 11.62
CA LEU A 50 8.91 7.71 12.02
C LEU A 50 7.75 6.74 11.80
N LEU A 51 7.67 6.11 10.64
CA LEU A 51 6.63 5.13 10.30
C LEU A 51 6.65 3.95 11.29
N VAL A 52 7.84 3.38 11.52
CA VAL A 52 8.02 2.23 12.43
C VAL A 52 7.64 2.61 13.87
N GLN A 53 8.03 3.78 14.34
CA GLN A 53 7.69 4.27 15.70
C GLN A 53 6.18 4.48 15.85
N VAL A 54 5.52 5.06 14.85
CA VAL A 54 4.07 5.28 14.88
C VAL A 54 3.34 3.92 14.88
N ALA A 55 3.73 2.99 14.03
CA ALA A 55 3.13 1.67 13.94
C ALA A 55 3.33 0.85 15.23
N LYS A 56 4.55 0.80 15.78
CA LYS A 56 4.84 0.19 17.10
C LYS A 56 4.02 0.85 18.21
N GLY A 57 3.92 2.18 18.19
CA GLY A 57 3.15 2.93 19.16
C GLY A 57 1.64 2.69 19.10
N ILE A 58 1.07 2.38 17.92
CA ILE A 58 -0.32 1.95 17.78
C ILE A 58 -0.47 0.54 18.36
N ARG A 59 0.36 -0.42 17.94
CA ARG A 59 0.34 -1.79 18.48
C ARG A 59 0.40 -1.86 20.00
N ALA A 60 1.23 -1.01 20.62
CA ALA A 60 1.37 -0.96 22.08
C ALA A 60 0.14 -0.38 22.81
N ARG A 61 -0.80 0.25 22.10
CA ARG A 61 -1.96 0.95 22.68
C ARG A 61 -3.30 0.38 22.26
N THR A 62 -3.32 -0.54 21.33
CA THR A 62 -4.53 -1.19 20.83
C THR A 62 -4.49 -2.68 21.16
N SER A 63 -5.64 -3.34 21.13
CA SER A 63 -5.73 -4.78 21.38
C SER A 63 -5.01 -5.59 20.29
N PRO A 64 -4.62 -6.83 20.56
CA PRO A 64 -4.00 -7.72 19.57
C PRO A 64 -4.89 -8.01 18.35
N SER A 65 -6.21 -7.86 18.48
CA SER A 65 -7.19 -8.05 17.40
C SER A 65 -7.40 -6.82 16.55
N PHE A 66 -6.92 -5.63 16.98
CA PHE A 66 -7.06 -4.41 16.19
C PHE A 66 -6.12 -4.43 14.98
N ILE A 67 -6.71 -4.32 13.79
CA ILE A 67 -5.96 -4.41 12.54
C ILE A 67 -5.18 -3.13 12.29
N VAL A 68 -3.89 -3.26 12.00
CA VAL A 68 -3.01 -2.14 11.65
C VAL A 68 -2.37 -2.40 10.30
N GLY A 69 -2.72 -1.60 9.31
CA GLY A 69 -2.14 -1.62 7.98
C GLY A 69 -1.35 -0.37 7.65
N VAL A 70 -0.65 -0.40 6.53
CA VAL A 70 -0.01 0.76 5.93
C VAL A 70 -0.22 0.79 4.42
N LYS A 71 -0.63 1.94 3.90
CA LYS A 71 -0.55 2.24 2.48
C LYS A 71 0.83 2.78 2.16
N LEU A 72 1.55 2.12 1.26
CA LEU A 72 2.94 2.42 0.94
C LEU A 72 3.11 2.59 -0.58
N ASN A 73 3.91 3.59 -1.01
CA ASN A 73 4.34 3.63 -2.39
C ASN A 73 5.27 2.44 -2.68
N SER A 74 5.02 1.72 -3.76
CA SER A 74 5.98 0.79 -4.34
C SER A 74 7.03 1.53 -5.18
N VAL A 75 6.68 2.72 -5.69
CA VAL A 75 7.56 3.58 -6.48
C VAL A 75 6.95 5.00 -6.57
N GLU A 76 7.80 6.02 -6.71
CA GLU A 76 7.37 7.42 -6.83
C GLU A 76 7.48 8.00 -8.25
N PHE A 77 8.05 7.27 -9.21
CA PHE A 77 8.25 7.71 -10.61
C PHE A 77 9.05 9.01 -10.75
N GLN A 78 9.94 9.27 -9.82
CA GLN A 78 10.74 10.49 -9.76
C GLN A 78 12.21 10.15 -9.50
N ASP A 79 13.12 10.88 -10.13
CA ASP A 79 14.54 10.76 -9.85
C ASP A 79 14.83 11.13 -8.38
N GLY A 80 15.55 10.26 -7.69
CA GLY A 80 15.81 10.41 -6.25
C GLY A 80 14.58 10.22 -5.35
N GLY A 81 13.50 9.67 -5.88
CA GLY A 81 12.32 9.26 -5.12
C GLY A 81 12.52 7.93 -4.38
N PHE A 82 11.50 7.49 -3.68
CA PHE A 82 11.46 6.21 -2.98
C PHE A 82 11.38 5.06 -4.00
N THR A 83 12.25 4.04 -3.85
CA THR A 83 12.39 2.95 -4.83
C THR A 83 11.66 1.68 -4.39
N ALA A 84 11.49 0.74 -5.33
CA ALA A 84 10.84 -0.55 -5.05
C ALA A 84 11.68 -1.43 -4.10
N GLU A 85 13.00 -1.35 -4.19
CA GLU A 85 13.92 -2.05 -3.29
C GLU A 85 13.81 -1.49 -1.87
N GLU A 86 13.74 -0.17 -1.73
CA GLU A 86 13.49 0.48 -0.44
C GLU A 86 12.11 0.12 0.12
N ALA A 87 11.08 0.06 -0.74
CA ALA A 87 9.74 -0.37 -0.34
C ALA A 87 9.73 -1.80 0.17
N ALA A 88 10.44 -2.72 -0.49
CA ALA A 88 10.58 -4.11 -0.05
C ALA A 88 11.23 -4.21 1.34
N GLU A 89 12.30 -3.47 1.58
CA GLU A 89 12.97 -3.46 2.89
C GLU A 89 12.06 -2.85 3.98
N VAL A 90 11.34 -1.76 3.68
CA VAL A 90 10.36 -1.19 4.62
C VAL A 90 9.27 -2.20 4.96
N CYS A 91 8.71 -2.91 3.97
CA CYS A 91 7.72 -3.95 4.19
C CYS A 91 8.27 -5.07 5.10
N ARG A 92 9.50 -5.53 4.85
CA ARG A 92 10.16 -6.54 5.67
C ARG A 92 10.30 -6.08 7.13
N VAL A 93 10.79 -4.88 7.36
CA VAL A 93 10.92 -4.31 8.72
C VAL A 93 9.56 -4.18 9.41
N LEU A 94 8.53 -3.74 8.69
CA LEU A 94 7.17 -3.63 9.21
C LEU A 94 6.58 -5.00 9.58
N GLN A 95 6.86 -6.05 8.78
CA GLN A 95 6.47 -7.41 9.12
C GLN A 95 7.22 -7.92 10.36
N ASP A 96 8.55 -7.82 10.36
CA ASP A 96 9.41 -8.50 11.34
C ASP A 96 9.42 -7.79 12.69
N GLU A 97 9.44 -6.47 12.71
CA GLU A 97 9.60 -5.67 13.93
C GLU A 97 8.28 -5.12 14.49
N VAL A 98 7.26 -4.94 13.65
CA VAL A 98 5.98 -4.35 14.06
C VAL A 98 4.89 -5.40 14.15
N GLY A 99 4.96 -6.46 13.34
CA GLY A 99 3.87 -7.41 13.19
C GLY A 99 2.65 -6.75 12.52
N LEU A 100 2.89 -6.02 11.42
CA LEU A 100 1.84 -5.36 10.66
C LEU A 100 0.90 -6.40 10.04
N ASP A 101 -0.42 -6.14 10.01
CA ASP A 101 -1.39 -7.09 9.46
C ASP A 101 -1.38 -7.06 7.94
N PHE A 102 -1.33 -5.87 7.34
CA PHE A 102 -1.25 -5.76 5.89
C PHE A 102 -0.47 -4.52 5.43
N VAL A 103 0.03 -4.60 4.21
CA VAL A 103 0.54 -3.46 3.44
C VAL A 103 -0.27 -3.33 2.15
N GLU A 104 -0.78 -2.13 1.87
CA GLU A 104 -1.42 -1.79 0.60
C GLU A 104 -0.41 -1.09 -0.29
N LEU A 105 0.01 -1.75 -1.36
CA LEU A 105 0.93 -1.20 -2.34
C LEU A 105 0.23 -0.26 -3.31
N SER A 106 0.80 0.92 -3.45
CA SER A 106 0.34 1.97 -4.36
C SER A 106 1.55 2.64 -5.03
N GLY A 107 1.39 3.78 -5.65
CA GLY A 107 2.51 4.54 -6.22
C GLY A 107 2.11 5.92 -6.71
N GLY A 108 3.15 6.71 -6.99
CA GLY A 108 3.02 8.11 -7.39
C GLY A 108 3.04 9.08 -6.22
N THR A 109 3.12 10.35 -6.56
CA THR A 109 3.12 11.48 -5.62
C THR A 109 2.14 12.55 -6.10
N MET A 110 1.95 13.61 -5.31
CA MET A 110 1.15 14.78 -5.71
C MET A 110 1.75 15.50 -6.93
N GLU A 111 3.08 15.46 -7.10
CA GLU A 111 3.77 16.06 -8.25
C GLU A 111 3.70 15.16 -9.49
N LYS A 112 3.70 13.84 -9.28
CA LYS A 112 3.63 12.85 -10.35
C LYS A 112 2.66 11.73 -9.98
N VAL A 113 1.42 11.93 -10.38
CA VAL A 113 0.37 10.94 -10.17
C VAL A 113 0.56 9.75 -11.11
N GLY A 114 0.51 8.56 -10.56
CA GLY A 114 0.81 7.33 -11.29
C GLY A 114 0.00 7.09 -12.57
N HIS A 115 -1.12 7.81 -12.78
CA HIS A 115 -1.94 7.68 -14.00
C HIS A 115 -1.39 8.47 -15.21
N GLU A 116 -0.51 9.46 -15.00
CA GLU A 116 0.10 10.25 -16.11
C GLU A 116 1.08 9.43 -16.94
N TRP A 117 1.61 8.32 -16.38
CA TRP A 117 2.60 7.47 -17.03
C TRP A 117 2.00 6.40 -17.94
N THR A 118 0.67 6.32 -18.03
CA THR A 118 -0.03 5.25 -18.71
C THR A 118 -1.00 5.79 -19.74
N THR A 119 -0.49 6.42 -20.81
CA THR A 119 -1.29 6.86 -21.95
C THR A 119 -1.83 5.70 -22.79
N ASP A 120 -1.25 4.49 -22.65
CA ASP A 120 -1.57 3.34 -23.48
C ASP A 120 -2.23 2.21 -22.68
N THR A 121 -3.38 1.79 -23.13
CA THR A 121 -4.17 0.58 -22.82
C THR A 121 -4.36 0.22 -21.32
N THR A 122 -5.56 -0.22 -20.96
CA THR A 122 -5.93 -0.73 -19.62
C THR A 122 -4.97 -1.83 -19.14
N ILE A 123 -4.55 -2.74 -20.02
CA ILE A 123 -3.65 -3.86 -19.73
C ILE A 123 -2.29 -3.38 -19.20
N LYS A 124 -1.69 -2.33 -19.78
CA LYS A 124 -0.41 -1.79 -19.31
C LYS A 124 -0.52 -1.17 -17.91
N ARG A 125 -1.66 -0.56 -17.59
CA ARG A 125 -1.91 0.00 -16.24
C ARG A 125 -2.11 -1.08 -15.20
N GLU A 126 -2.86 -2.13 -15.55
CA GLU A 126 -3.14 -3.27 -14.67
C GLU A 126 -1.87 -4.04 -14.36
N ALA A 127 -1.00 -4.26 -15.35
CA ALA A 127 0.29 -4.95 -15.17
C ALA A 127 1.33 -4.12 -14.41
N PHE A 128 1.19 -2.81 -14.35
CA PHE A 128 2.24 -1.92 -13.85
C PHE A 128 2.54 -2.16 -12.36
N PHE A 129 1.53 -2.12 -11.49
CA PHE A 129 1.72 -2.33 -10.05
C PHE A 129 2.04 -3.79 -9.70
N LEU A 130 1.60 -4.76 -10.51
CA LEU A 130 1.93 -6.16 -10.34
C LEU A 130 3.42 -6.43 -10.45
N LYS A 131 4.14 -5.71 -11.32
CA LYS A 131 5.59 -5.81 -11.44
C LYS A 131 6.29 -5.47 -10.12
N PHE A 132 5.86 -4.43 -9.42
CA PHE A 132 6.43 -4.05 -8.12
C PHE A 132 6.00 -5.02 -7.02
N ALA A 133 4.76 -5.47 -7.02
CA ALA A 133 4.31 -6.50 -6.09
C ALA A 133 5.15 -7.77 -6.22
N ALA A 134 5.47 -8.20 -7.45
CA ALA A 134 6.33 -9.36 -7.70
C ALA A 134 7.77 -9.19 -7.15
N MET A 135 8.26 -7.97 -6.96
CA MET A 135 9.57 -7.69 -6.33
C MET A 135 9.46 -7.66 -4.80
N ILE A 136 8.37 -7.14 -4.26
CA ILE A 136 8.19 -6.91 -2.82
C ILE A 136 7.71 -8.18 -2.10
N VAL A 137 6.74 -8.86 -2.67
CA VAL A 137 6.07 -10.02 -2.05
C VAL A 137 7.04 -11.13 -1.63
N PRO A 138 8.03 -11.54 -2.45
CA PRO A 138 8.98 -12.58 -2.06
C PRO A 138 9.85 -12.25 -0.84
N GLN A 139 9.99 -10.96 -0.51
CA GLN A 139 10.74 -10.51 0.67
C GLN A 139 9.97 -10.74 1.97
N LEU A 140 8.65 -10.92 1.89
CA LEU A 140 7.76 -11.14 3.04
C LEU A 140 7.48 -12.64 3.29
N GLY A 141 7.75 -13.50 2.30
CA GLY A 141 7.55 -14.95 2.35
C GLY A 141 7.28 -15.51 0.97
N LYS A 142 7.71 -16.75 0.72
CA LYS A 142 7.58 -17.39 -0.60
C LYS A 142 6.14 -17.74 -0.95
N THR A 143 5.32 -18.00 0.05
CA THR A 143 3.91 -18.35 -0.11
C THR A 143 3.01 -17.42 0.71
N ALA A 144 1.73 -17.35 0.37
CA ALA A 144 0.74 -16.56 1.12
C ALA A 144 0.63 -17.01 2.59
N GLN A 145 0.89 -18.30 2.86
CA GLN A 145 0.85 -18.88 4.21
C GLN A 145 2.07 -18.47 5.05
N GLU A 146 3.23 -18.32 4.43
CA GLU A 146 4.46 -17.88 5.10
C GLU A 146 4.43 -16.38 5.45
N ARG A 147 3.71 -15.57 4.67
CA ARG A 147 3.58 -14.13 4.90
C ARG A 147 2.70 -13.85 6.12
N ARG A 148 3.28 -13.29 7.16
CA ARG A 148 2.52 -12.79 8.32
C ARG A 148 1.77 -11.51 7.96
N THR A 149 2.42 -10.59 7.25
CA THR A 149 1.83 -9.36 6.72
C THR A 149 1.21 -9.63 5.35
N LYS A 150 -0.08 -9.39 5.20
CA LYS A 150 -0.78 -9.54 3.91
C LYS A 150 -0.45 -8.41 2.97
N VAL A 151 -0.41 -8.69 1.67
CA VAL A 151 -0.09 -7.70 0.64
C VAL A 151 -1.32 -7.43 -0.20
N PHE A 152 -1.74 -6.17 -0.21
CA PHE A 152 -2.83 -5.67 -1.03
C PHE A 152 -2.24 -4.79 -2.13
N ILE A 153 -2.91 -4.73 -3.28
CA ILE A 153 -2.54 -3.85 -4.38
C ILE A 153 -3.74 -2.99 -4.79
N THR A 154 -3.53 -1.69 -4.89
CA THR A 154 -4.57 -0.75 -5.31
C THR A 154 -4.04 0.17 -6.40
N GLY A 155 -4.78 0.24 -7.50
CA GLY A 155 -4.48 1.13 -8.62
C GLY A 155 -4.47 0.42 -9.97
N GLY A 156 -5.19 1.00 -10.92
CA GLY A 156 -5.21 0.53 -12.31
C GLY A 156 -6.06 -0.70 -12.60
N LEU A 157 -6.30 -1.58 -11.66
CA LEU A 157 -7.10 -2.81 -11.86
C LEU A 157 -8.56 -2.48 -12.17
N ARG A 158 -9.06 -2.97 -13.31
CA ARG A 158 -10.39 -2.65 -13.80
C ARG A 158 -11.19 -3.85 -14.28
N THR A 159 -10.53 -4.94 -14.65
CA THR A 159 -11.20 -6.15 -15.15
C THR A 159 -11.14 -7.26 -14.11
N ALA A 160 -12.17 -8.10 -14.06
CA ALA A 160 -12.21 -9.26 -13.17
C ALA A 160 -11.03 -10.20 -13.44
N SER A 161 -10.66 -10.38 -14.71
CA SER A 161 -9.51 -11.21 -15.09
C SER A 161 -8.18 -10.66 -14.57
N ALA A 162 -7.94 -9.34 -14.66
CA ALA A 162 -6.71 -8.74 -14.14
C ALA A 162 -6.66 -8.80 -12.59
N MET A 163 -7.82 -8.64 -11.94
CA MET A 163 -7.92 -8.81 -10.48
C MET A 163 -7.60 -10.26 -10.07
N ALA A 164 -8.15 -11.25 -10.81
CA ALA A 164 -7.85 -12.66 -10.57
C ALA A 164 -6.36 -12.98 -10.78
N MET A 165 -5.75 -12.49 -11.85
CA MET A 165 -4.29 -12.62 -12.07
C MET A 165 -3.47 -11.96 -10.97
N ALA A 166 -3.89 -10.80 -10.47
CA ALA A 166 -3.21 -10.14 -9.36
C ALA A 166 -3.20 -11.01 -8.10
N MET A 167 -4.29 -11.71 -7.81
CA MET A 167 -4.43 -12.60 -6.66
C MET A 167 -3.49 -13.82 -6.70
N GLU A 168 -2.86 -14.13 -7.82
CA GLU A 168 -1.77 -15.12 -7.88
C GLU A 168 -0.49 -14.63 -7.16
N THR A 169 -0.33 -13.31 -7.04
CA THR A 169 0.85 -12.68 -6.43
C THR A 169 0.54 -12.06 -5.07
N VAL A 170 -0.60 -11.37 -4.93
CA VAL A 170 -0.98 -10.63 -3.73
C VAL A 170 -2.16 -11.28 -3.00
N ASP A 171 -2.44 -10.83 -1.78
CA ASP A 171 -3.50 -11.42 -0.94
C ASP A 171 -4.86 -10.72 -1.15
N ALA A 172 -4.87 -9.48 -1.66
CA ALA A 172 -6.10 -8.77 -2.02
C ALA A 172 -5.86 -7.66 -3.05
N VAL A 173 -6.95 -7.23 -3.69
CA VAL A 173 -6.96 -6.10 -4.62
C VAL A 173 -7.93 -5.00 -4.16
N GLY A 174 -7.52 -3.74 -4.33
CA GLY A 174 -8.29 -2.57 -3.95
C GLY A 174 -8.87 -1.83 -5.16
N ILE A 175 -10.12 -1.38 -5.02
CA ILE A 175 -10.83 -0.56 -6.00
C ILE A 175 -11.26 0.73 -5.31
N ALA A 176 -10.82 1.89 -5.81
CA ALA A 176 -11.15 3.19 -5.23
C ALA A 176 -12.17 3.97 -6.09
N ARG A 177 -11.70 4.74 -7.08
CA ARG A 177 -12.56 5.63 -7.88
C ARG A 177 -13.75 4.93 -8.54
N PRO A 178 -13.62 3.72 -9.11
CA PRO A 178 -14.81 3.02 -9.62
C PRO A 178 -15.86 2.74 -8.56
N ALA A 179 -15.48 2.41 -7.33
CA ALA A 179 -16.43 2.14 -6.25
C ALA A 179 -17.24 3.38 -5.83
N ALA A 180 -16.73 4.60 -6.08
CA ALA A 180 -17.48 5.82 -5.85
C ALA A 180 -18.62 6.01 -6.86
N GLN A 181 -18.49 5.49 -8.07
CA GLN A 181 -19.52 5.51 -9.13
C GLN A 181 -20.43 4.28 -9.07
N GLU A 182 -19.88 3.14 -8.70
CA GLU A 182 -20.52 1.83 -8.65
C GLU A 182 -20.42 1.25 -7.23
N PRO A 183 -21.22 1.70 -6.25
CA PRO A 183 -21.08 1.29 -4.83
C PRO A 183 -21.16 -0.21 -4.59
N TRP A 184 -21.81 -0.95 -5.48
CA TRP A 184 -21.98 -2.41 -5.38
C TRP A 184 -21.01 -3.21 -6.24
N ILE A 185 -20.01 -2.56 -6.83
CA ILE A 185 -19.12 -3.16 -7.83
C ILE A 185 -18.40 -4.41 -7.31
N ALA A 186 -17.95 -4.44 -6.06
CA ALA A 186 -17.29 -5.60 -5.49
C ALA A 186 -18.22 -6.84 -5.49
N ARG A 187 -19.47 -6.66 -5.04
CA ARG A 187 -20.49 -7.71 -5.05
C ARG A 187 -20.80 -8.18 -6.48
N ASP A 188 -20.95 -7.23 -7.41
CA ASP A 188 -21.33 -7.51 -8.77
C ASP A 188 -20.20 -8.22 -9.56
N LEU A 189 -18.93 -7.92 -9.26
CA LEU A 189 -17.77 -8.65 -9.75
C LEU A 189 -17.70 -10.08 -9.17
N LEU A 190 -17.82 -10.23 -7.85
CA LEU A 190 -17.75 -11.53 -7.18
C LEU A 190 -18.89 -12.47 -7.59
N SER A 191 -20.05 -11.94 -7.90
CA SER A 191 -21.20 -12.73 -8.42
C SER A 191 -21.11 -13.05 -9.91
N GLY A 192 -20.10 -12.51 -10.62
CA GLY A 192 -19.98 -12.68 -12.09
C GLY A 192 -20.97 -11.86 -12.91
N LYS A 193 -21.76 -10.99 -12.28
CA LYS A 193 -22.75 -10.12 -12.95
C LYS A 193 -22.07 -9.14 -13.91
N VAL A 194 -20.87 -8.67 -13.57
CA VAL A 194 -20.05 -7.81 -14.43
C VAL A 194 -18.63 -8.36 -14.53
N GLN A 195 -17.94 -8.07 -15.65
CA GLN A 195 -16.56 -8.51 -15.89
C GLN A 195 -15.52 -7.41 -15.69
N GLY A 196 -15.95 -6.24 -15.25
CA GLY A 196 -15.07 -5.10 -15.00
C GLY A 196 -15.84 -3.90 -14.49
N VAL A 197 -15.10 -2.85 -14.17
CA VAL A 197 -15.60 -1.58 -13.67
C VAL A 197 -15.72 -0.55 -14.78
N VAL A 198 -16.64 0.40 -14.67
CA VAL A 198 -16.70 1.54 -15.59
C VAL A 198 -15.42 2.37 -15.50
N LYS A 199 -15.05 3.02 -16.59
CA LYS A 199 -13.95 3.97 -16.58
C LYS A 199 -14.37 5.19 -15.75
N PRO A 200 -13.70 5.51 -14.65
CA PRO A 200 -14.02 6.71 -13.87
C PRO A 200 -13.81 7.96 -14.72
N VAL A 201 -14.72 8.90 -14.61
CA VAL A 201 -14.63 10.22 -15.27
C VAL A 201 -13.55 11.05 -14.57
#